data_3993aad5d2d952e35f2f3ba1b812cde5
#
_entry.id   3993aad5d2d952e35f2f3ba1b812cde5
#
_cell.length_a   1.000
_cell.length_b   1.000
_cell.length_c   1.000
_cell.angle_alpha   90.00
_cell.angle_beta   90.00
_cell.angle_gamma   90.00
#
_symmetry.space_group_name_H-M   'P 1'
#
loop_
_entity.id
_entity.type
_entity.pdbx_description
1 polymer ?
#
loop_
_entity_poly.entity_id
_entity_poly.type
_entity_poly.pdbx_seq_one_letter_code
_entity_poly.pdbx_strand_id
1 'polypeptide(L)'
;TLANLLALNGFSILILEREKSLYSLPRAVHFDDEIMRVFQTIGITKKFLKDTIVNKGTKFVDPEGKILLDWPRPSTITENGWYPSYRFHQPDLEKNLRIRLGKFKKVSIRQNSEVSKIKSGKDKVDLVFKDMITNKLHNVSSKYVVGCDGARSTIRTQMGTELDNLGFTQKWVVVDLILKKKKDELPDRTIQYSNPKR
;
A
#
# COMPACT_ATOMS: atom_id res chain seq x y z
N THR A 1 -7.35 1.84 2.02
CA THR A 1 -8.33 1.47 0.97
C THR A 1 -9.56 0.82 1.59
N LEU A 2 -9.45 -0.39 2.22
CA LEU A 2 -10.58 -1.14 2.77
C LEU A 2 -11.49 -0.30 3.68
N ALA A 3 -10.91 0.46 4.61
CA ALA A 3 -11.68 1.30 5.51
C ALA A 3 -12.55 2.35 4.78
N ASN A 4 -12.06 2.90 3.66
CA ASN A 4 -12.87 3.80 2.83
C ASN A 4 -14.08 3.09 2.21
N LEU A 5 -13.88 1.86 1.69
CA LEU A 5 -14.96 1.06 1.09
C LEU A 5 -16.00 0.67 2.13
N LEU A 6 -15.56 0.24 3.32
CA LEU A 6 -16.47 -0.09 4.43
C LEU A 6 -17.23 1.15 4.93
N ALA A 7 -16.56 2.30 5.01
CA ALA A 7 -17.18 3.56 5.43
C ALA A 7 -18.26 4.03 4.45
N LEU A 8 -18.07 3.83 3.15
CA LEU A 8 -19.10 4.09 2.13
C LEU A 8 -20.36 3.24 2.34
N ASN A 9 -20.19 2.04 2.90
CA ASN A 9 -21.28 1.13 3.25
C ASN A 9 -21.82 1.34 4.68
N GLY A 10 -21.44 2.42 5.35
CA GLY A 10 -22.00 2.85 6.63
C GLY A 10 -21.47 2.12 7.88
N PHE A 11 -20.43 1.30 7.74
CA PHE A 11 -19.82 0.60 8.87
C PHE A 11 -19.11 1.56 9.82
N SER A 12 -19.11 1.21 11.12
CA SER A 12 -18.28 1.85 12.14
C SER A 12 -16.90 1.21 12.15
N ILE A 13 -15.84 2.01 12.08
CA ILE A 13 -14.48 1.53 11.84
C ILE A 13 -13.51 2.18 12.82
N LEU A 14 -12.71 1.35 13.48
CA LEU A 14 -11.52 1.77 14.21
C LEU A 14 -10.28 1.27 13.49
N ILE A 15 -9.40 2.18 13.12
CA ILE A 15 -8.09 1.87 12.56
C ILE A 15 -7.06 2.09 13.68
N LEU A 16 -6.28 1.05 13.95
CA LEU A 16 -5.15 1.10 14.88
C LEU A 16 -3.86 1.08 14.07
N GLU A 17 -3.03 2.09 14.23
CA GLU A 17 -1.76 2.25 13.53
C GLU A 17 -0.64 2.44 14.57
N ARG A 18 0.38 1.62 14.51
CA ARG A 18 1.53 1.68 15.40
C ARG A 18 2.36 2.94 15.19
N GLU A 19 2.52 3.34 13.93
CA GLU A 19 3.33 4.49 13.58
C GLU A 19 2.66 5.82 14.02
N LYS A 20 3.48 6.78 14.42
CA LYS A 20 3.03 8.10 14.86
C LYS A 20 2.53 9.00 13.71
N SER A 21 2.92 8.69 12.49
CA SER A 21 2.61 9.51 11.30
C SER A 21 2.51 8.64 10.06
N LEU A 22 2.24 9.25 8.93
CA LEU A 22 2.41 8.63 7.63
C LEU A 22 3.88 8.22 7.44
N TYR A 23 4.07 6.99 6.94
CA TYR A 23 5.40 6.54 6.55
C TYR A 23 5.85 7.32 5.31
N SER A 24 7.01 7.96 5.39
CA SER A 24 7.48 8.91 4.38
C SER A 24 8.17 8.28 3.18
N LEU A 25 8.64 7.02 3.30
CA LEU A 25 9.32 6.32 2.22
C LEU A 25 8.34 5.45 1.43
N PRO A 26 8.35 5.52 0.09
CA PRO A 26 7.50 4.66 -0.73
C PRO A 26 7.96 3.19 -0.63
N ARG A 27 6.99 2.28 -0.57
CA ARG A 27 7.21 0.82 -0.63
C ARG A 27 6.66 0.21 -1.90
N ALA A 28 5.67 0.88 -2.50
CA ALA A 28 5.06 0.51 -3.76
C ALA A 28 5.14 1.70 -4.71
N VAL A 29 5.31 1.40 -5.99
CA VAL A 29 5.58 2.43 -7.01
C VAL A 29 4.60 2.39 -8.17
N HIS A 30 3.78 1.34 -8.28
CA HIS A 30 2.80 1.22 -9.36
C HIS A 30 1.54 0.49 -8.91
N PHE A 31 0.45 0.73 -9.61
CA PHE A 31 -0.82 0.00 -9.53
C PHE A 31 -1.50 -0.03 -10.92
N ASP A 32 -2.48 -0.90 -11.09
CA ASP A 32 -3.20 -1.13 -12.33
C ASP A 32 -4.54 -0.36 -12.41
N ASP A 33 -5.23 -0.55 -13.51
CA ASP A 33 -6.52 0.05 -13.80
C ASP A 33 -7.64 -0.47 -12.90
N GLU A 34 -7.58 -1.73 -12.45
CA GLU A 34 -8.55 -2.28 -11.50
C GLU A 34 -8.48 -1.53 -10.16
N ILE A 35 -7.27 -1.29 -9.67
CA ILE A 35 -7.06 -0.51 -8.44
C ILE A 35 -7.49 0.95 -8.65
N MET A 36 -7.29 1.52 -9.84
CA MET A 36 -7.81 2.86 -10.14
C MET A 36 -9.35 2.90 -10.10
N ARG A 37 -10.04 1.84 -10.52
CA ARG A 37 -11.49 1.69 -10.34
C ARG A 37 -11.90 1.69 -8.88
N VAL A 38 -11.14 1.02 -8.02
CA VAL A 38 -11.35 1.06 -6.56
C VAL A 38 -11.20 2.50 -6.04
N PHE A 39 -10.17 3.23 -6.48
CA PHE A 39 -9.97 4.63 -6.07
C PHE A 39 -11.07 5.55 -6.62
N GLN A 40 -11.62 5.26 -7.77
CA GLN A 40 -12.80 5.95 -8.32
C GLN A 40 -14.02 5.72 -7.42
N THR A 41 -14.30 4.49 -7.02
CA THR A 41 -15.38 4.16 -6.08
C THR A 41 -15.22 4.89 -4.75
N ILE A 42 -14.00 4.97 -4.23
CA ILE A 42 -13.66 5.73 -3.01
C ILE A 42 -13.86 7.24 -3.22
N GLY A 43 -13.73 7.74 -4.45
CA GLY A 43 -13.87 9.15 -4.80
C GLY A 43 -12.61 9.99 -4.60
N ILE A 44 -11.42 9.40 -4.78
CA ILE A 44 -10.14 10.11 -4.66
C ILE A 44 -9.45 10.38 -6.01
N THR A 45 -9.88 9.76 -7.11
CA THR A 45 -9.21 9.79 -8.41
C THR A 45 -8.96 11.20 -8.93
N LYS A 46 -9.96 12.09 -8.90
CA LYS A 46 -9.85 13.46 -9.44
C LYS A 46 -8.67 14.24 -8.84
N LYS A 47 -8.39 14.01 -7.57
CA LYS A 47 -7.28 14.66 -6.86
C LYS A 47 -5.97 13.90 -7.06
N PHE A 48 -6.04 12.58 -6.95
CA PHE A 48 -4.86 11.72 -6.94
C PHE A 48 -4.21 11.56 -8.32
N LEU A 49 -4.99 11.60 -9.42
CA LEU A 49 -4.45 11.51 -10.79
C LEU A 49 -3.35 12.53 -11.09
N LYS A 50 -3.40 13.71 -10.46
CA LYS A 50 -2.38 14.75 -10.64
C LYS A 50 -1.01 14.33 -10.13
N ASP A 51 -0.98 13.37 -9.19
CA ASP A 51 0.21 12.86 -8.54
C ASP A 51 0.61 11.49 -9.10
N THR A 52 0.09 11.12 -10.29
CA THR A 52 0.39 9.86 -10.96
C THR A 52 0.94 10.07 -12.36
N ILE A 53 1.67 9.10 -12.85
CA ILE A 53 2.20 9.06 -14.21
C ILE A 53 1.78 7.74 -14.85
N VAL A 54 1.29 7.76 -16.09
CA VAL A 54 1.00 6.54 -16.85
C VAL A 54 2.30 5.75 -17.05
N ASN A 55 2.28 4.49 -16.65
CA ASN A 55 3.43 3.61 -16.76
C ASN A 55 3.51 3.02 -18.17
N LYS A 56 4.52 3.39 -18.93
CA LYS A 56 4.71 2.96 -20.32
C LYS A 56 5.34 1.57 -20.48
N GLY A 57 5.67 0.89 -19.38
CA GLY A 57 6.21 -0.46 -19.40
C GLY A 57 7.65 -0.57 -18.90
N THR A 58 8.28 -1.69 -19.21
CA THR A 58 9.61 -2.06 -18.72
C THR A 58 10.47 -2.60 -19.87
N LYS A 59 11.74 -2.24 -19.88
CA LYS A 59 12.77 -2.88 -20.68
C LYS A 59 13.68 -3.71 -19.77
N PHE A 60 13.93 -4.94 -20.14
CA PHE A 60 14.94 -5.79 -19.53
C PHE A 60 16.18 -5.77 -20.42
N VAL A 61 17.30 -5.45 -19.83
CA VAL A 61 18.56 -5.35 -20.55
C VAL A 61 19.65 -6.16 -19.84
N ASP A 62 20.66 -6.60 -20.59
CA ASP A 62 21.87 -7.19 -20.02
C ASP A 62 22.77 -6.12 -19.38
N PRO A 63 23.90 -6.49 -18.78
CA PRO A 63 24.84 -5.53 -18.17
C PRO A 63 25.40 -4.50 -19.16
N GLU A 64 25.50 -4.85 -20.43
CA GLU A 64 26.01 -4.03 -21.53
C GLU A 64 24.92 -3.10 -22.13
N GLY A 65 23.67 -3.25 -21.69
CA GLY A 65 22.53 -2.44 -22.14
C GLY A 65 21.79 -3.03 -23.36
N LYS A 66 22.15 -4.23 -23.83
CA LYS A 66 21.43 -4.91 -24.91
C LYS A 66 20.05 -5.35 -24.43
N ILE A 67 19.02 -5.09 -25.24
CA ILE A 67 17.64 -5.43 -24.91
C ILE A 67 17.46 -6.95 -24.92
N LEU A 68 17.07 -7.51 -23.79
CA LEU A 68 16.65 -8.91 -23.61
C LEU A 68 15.15 -9.07 -23.83
N LEU A 69 14.36 -8.11 -23.33
CA LEU A 69 12.92 -8.07 -23.49
C LEU A 69 12.44 -6.62 -23.48
N ASP A 70 11.71 -6.22 -24.49
CA ASP A 70 10.96 -4.97 -24.50
C ASP A 70 9.48 -5.26 -24.20
N TRP A 71 9.00 -4.81 -23.05
CA TRP A 71 7.63 -5.02 -22.60
C TRP A 71 6.89 -3.69 -22.45
N PRO A 72 6.40 -3.10 -23.55
CA PRO A 72 5.60 -1.90 -23.50
C PRO A 72 4.22 -2.19 -22.88
N ARG A 73 3.67 -1.21 -22.18
CA ARG A 73 2.26 -1.22 -21.76
C ARG A 73 1.41 -0.53 -22.85
N PRO A 74 0.20 -1.03 -23.11
CA PRO A 74 -0.72 -0.34 -24.00
C PRO A 74 -0.94 1.12 -23.57
N SER A 75 -0.99 2.02 -24.54
CA SER A 75 -1.26 3.44 -24.30
C SER A 75 -2.75 3.80 -24.45
N THR A 76 -3.60 2.78 -24.55
CA THR A 76 -5.05 2.89 -24.64
C THR A 76 -5.71 2.66 -23.29
N ILE A 77 -6.87 3.26 -23.10
CA ILE A 77 -7.73 3.02 -21.94
C ILE A 77 -8.32 1.62 -22.05
N THR A 78 -8.33 0.89 -20.92
CA THR A 78 -8.90 -0.45 -20.78
C THR A 78 -10.42 -0.42 -20.59
N GLU A 79 -11.04 -1.59 -20.52
CA GLU A 79 -12.46 -1.75 -20.19
C GLU A 79 -12.82 -1.16 -18.81
N ASN A 80 -11.85 -1.06 -17.90
CA ASN A 80 -12.01 -0.40 -16.62
C ASN A 80 -12.11 1.13 -16.73
N GLY A 81 -11.92 1.70 -17.91
CA GLY A 81 -11.97 3.15 -18.14
C GLY A 81 -10.71 3.90 -17.74
N TRP A 82 -9.60 3.20 -17.52
CA TRP A 82 -8.31 3.73 -17.07
C TRP A 82 -7.16 3.16 -17.89
N TYR A 83 -5.97 3.78 -17.82
CA TYR A 83 -4.77 3.20 -18.41
C TYR A 83 -4.35 1.94 -17.61
N PRO A 84 -3.72 0.94 -18.27
CA PRO A 84 -3.41 -0.37 -17.66
C PRO A 84 -2.49 -0.30 -16.45
N SER A 85 -1.72 0.77 -16.30
CA SER A 85 -0.79 0.90 -15.18
C SER A 85 -0.39 2.34 -14.93
N TYR A 86 -0.22 2.67 -13.66
CA TYR A 86 0.21 3.98 -13.18
C TYR A 86 1.39 3.86 -12.24
N ARG A 87 2.30 4.83 -12.32
CA ARG A 87 3.31 5.06 -11.28
C ARG A 87 2.82 6.12 -10.31
N PHE A 88 3.14 5.98 -9.05
CA PHE A 88 2.69 6.88 -7.99
C PHE A 88 3.69 6.97 -6.85
N HIS A 89 3.52 8.01 -6.04
CA HIS A 89 4.22 8.16 -4.77
C HIS A 89 3.29 7.69 -3.63
N GLN A 90 3.67 6.60 -2.96
CA GLN A 90 2.79 5.96 -1.96
C GLN A 90 2.36 6.88 -0.81
N PRO A 91 3.22 7.74 -0.23
CA PRO A 91 2.80 8.67 0.82
C PRO A 91 1.67 9.62 0.37
N ASP A 92 1.67 10.07 -0.89
CA ASP A 92 0.61 10.93 -1.43
C ASP A 92 -0.71 10.17 -1.58
N LEU A 93 -0.68 8.93 -2.02
CA LEU A 93 -1.85 8.06 -2.06
C LEU A 93 -2.42 7.88 -0.65
N GLU A 94 -1.59 7.51 0.32
CA GLU A 94 -2.03 7.27 1.70
C GLU A 94 -2.62 8.53 2.32
N LYS A 95 -2.01 9.70 2.08
CA LYS A 95 -2.54 11.00 2.50
C LYS A 95 -3.93 11.26 1.92
N ASN A 96 -4.14 11.01 0.62
CA ASN A 96 -5.44 11.18 -0.02
C ASN A 96 -6.50 10.23 0.57
N LEU A 97 -6.13 8.96 0.83
CA LEU A 97 -7.01 7.97 1.46
C LEU A 97 -7.39 8.38 2.89
N ARG A 98 -6.45 8.90 3.69
CA ARG A 98 -6.72 9.39 5.07
C ARG A 98 -7.59 10.65 5.08
N ILE A 99 -7.34 11.61 4.18
CA ILE A 99 -8.19 12.80 4.02
C ILE A 99 -9.63 12.39 3.69
N ARG A 100 -9.80 11.39 2.85
CA ARG A 100 -11.14 10.86 2.52
C ARG A 100 -11.81 10.21 3.71
N LEU A 101 -11.08 9.41 4.50
CA LEU A 101 -11.58 8.78 5.73
C LEU A 101 -12.06 9.80 6.76
N GLY A 102 -11.37 10.92 6.89
CA GLY A 102 -11.75 12.00 7.82
C GLY A 102 -13.13 12.63 7.55
N LYS A 103 -13.73 12.36 6.38
CA LYS A 103 -15.09 12.82 6.05
C LYS A 103 -16.19 11.93 6.63
N PHE A 104 -15.86 10.76 7.15
CA PHE A 104 -16.84 9.80 7.68
C PHE A 104 -16.91 9.88 9.20
N LYS A 105 -18.08 10.24 9.74
CA LYS A 105 -18.31 10.39 11.19
C LYS A 105 -18.10 9.10 12.00
N LYS A 106 -18.30 7.92 11.36
CA LYS A 106 -18.19 6.62 12.00
C LYS A 106 -16.78 5.98 11.88
N VAL A 107 -15.78 6.74 11.42
CA VAL A 107 -14.41 6.26 11.26
C VAL A 107 -13.50 6.98 12.26
N SER A 108 -12.72 6.20 12.98
CA SER A 108 -11.68 6.69 13.88
C SER A 108 -10.33 6.08 13.51
N ILE A 109 -9.28 6.90 13.47
CA ILE A 109 -7.90 6.46 13.28
C ILE A 109 -7.13 6.80 14.55
N ARG A 110 -6.56 5.78 15.19
CA ARG A 110 -5.65 5.92 16.32
C ARG A 110 -4.24 5.55 15.90
N GLN A 111 -3.38 6.54 15.85
CA GLN A 111 -1.93 6.37 15.67
C GLN A 111 -1.28 6.06 17.02
N ASN A 112 -0.01 5.69 17.03
CA ASN A 112 0.72 5.23 18.22
C ASN A 112 -0.01 4.11 18.97
N SER A 113 -0.70 3.24 18.25
CA SER A 113 -1.54 2.19 18.83
C SER A 113 -1.14 0.83 18.29
N GLU A 114 -0.37 0.09 19.07
CA GLU A 114 0.16 -1.23 18.69
C GLU A 114 -0.74 -2.33 19.23
N VAL A 115 -1.28 -3.14 18.33
CA VAL A 115 -2.07 -4.31 18.71
C VAL A 115 -1.16 -5.38 19.30
N SER A 116 -1.49 -5.82 20.53
CA SER A 116 -0.72 -6.82 21.27
C SER A 116 -1.42 -8.17 21.38
N LYS A 117 -2.76 -8.19 21.42
CA LYS A 117 -3.52 -9.43 21.61
C LYS A 117 -4.86 -9.37 20.91
N ILE A 118 -5.27 -10.50 20.34
CA ILE A 118 -6.63 -10.73 19.84
C ILE A 118 -7.19 -12.01 20.48
N LYS A 119 -8.51 -12.04 20.68
CA LYS A 119 -9.25 -13.22 21.14
C LYS A 119 -10.54 -13.30 20.37
N SER A 120 -10.65 -14.27 19.48
CA SER A 120 -11.87 -14.55 18.74
C SER A 120 -12.89 -15.24 19.66
N GLY A 121 -14.10 -14.70 19.73
CA GLY A 121 -15.26 -15.33 20.33
C GLY A 121 -16.29 -15.71 19.26
N LYS A 122 -17.45 -16.22 19.67
CA LYS A 122 -18.52 -16.64 18.76
C LYS A 122 -19.10 -15.47 17.96
N ASP A 123 -19.37 -14.35 18.63
CA ASP A 123 -20.08 -13.20 18.04
C ASP A 123 -19.23 -11.92 17.94
N LYS A 124 -18.05 -11.92 18.52
CA LYS A 124 -17.15 -10.77 18.56
C LYS A 124 -15.68 -11.18 18.66
N VAL A 125 -14.83 -10.25 18.32
CA VAL A 125 -13.40 -10.34 18.54
C VAL A 125 -13.00 -9.28 19.55
N ASP A 126 -12.37 -9.69 20.65
CA ASP A 126 -11.78 -8.81 21.65
C ASP A 126 -10.31 -8.54 21.27
N LEU A 127 -9.89 -7.30 21.39
CA LEU A 127 -8.57 -6.85 20.98
C LEU A 127 -7.97 -5.97 22.08
N VAL A 128 -6.70 -6.21 22.38
CA VAL A 128 -5.89 -5.37 23.27
C VAL A 128 -4.86 -4.62 22.42
N PHE A 129 -4.76 -3.33 22.61
CA PHE A 129 -3.69 -2.52 22.03
C PHE A 129 -3.02 -1.64 23.08
N LYS A 130 -1.77 -1.35 22.85
CA LYS A 130 -0.94 -0.48 23.68
C LYS A 130 -0.88 0.90 23.05
N ASP A 131 -1.19 1.93 23.81
CA ASP A 131 -0.85 3.31 23.47
C ASP A 131 0.66 3.50 23.64
N MET A 132 1.37 3.76 22.56
CA MET A 132 2.84 3.83 22.52
C MET A 132 3.39 5.12 23.17
N ILE A 133 2.54 6.10 23.45
CA ILE A 133 2.93 7.34 24.14
C ILE A 133 2.82 7.15 25.65
N THR A 134 1.67 6.67 26.11
CA THR A 134 1.36 6.54 27.54
C THR A 134 1.72 5.18 28.13
N ASN A 135 2.07 4.22 27.30
CA ASN A 135 2.29 2.80 27.66
C ASN A 135 1.05 2.10 28.24
N LYS A 136 -0.12 2.71 28.20
CA LYS A 136 -1.37 2.13 28.72
C LYS A 136 -1.94 1.10 27.75
N LEU A 137 -2.52 0.05 28.32
CA LEU A 137 -3.27 -0.95 27.58
C LEU A 137 -4.74 -0.56 27.50
N HIS A 138 -5.31 -0.76 26.31
CA HIS A 138 -6.72 -0.51 26.02
C HIS A 138 -7.37 -1.76 25.46
N ASN A 139 -8.63 -1.98 25.82
CA ASN A 139 -9.44 -3.07 25.30
C ASN A 139 -10.52 -2.52 24.37
N VAL A 140 -10.79 -3.21 23.27
CA VAL A 140 -11.87 -2.90 22.35
C VAL A 140 -12.46 -4.20 21.81
N SER A 141 -13.74 -4.22 21.55
CA SER A 141 -14.43 -5.34 20.93
C SER A 141 -15.05 -4.90 19.60
N SER A 142 -15.03 -5.78 18.61
CA SER A 142 -15.66 -5.57 17.31
C SER A 142 -16.23 -6.86 16.77
N LYS A 143 -17.13 -6.78 15.78
CA LYS A 143 -17.61 -7.98 15.09
C LYS A 143 -16.52 -8.66 14.26
N TYR A 144 -15.64 -7.87 13.65
CA TYR A 144 -14.56 -8.33 12.78
C TYR A 144 -13.30 -7.56 13.08
N VAL A 145 -12.17 -8.24 12.95
CA VAL A 145 -10.82 -7.64 12.93
C VAL A 145 -10.15 -8.04 11.62
N VAL A 146 -9.57 -7.07 10.94
CA VAL A 146 -8.83 -7.29 9.70
C VAL A 146 -7.37 -6.89 9.92
N GLY A 147 -6.46 -7.85 9.80
CA GLY A 147 -5.02 -7.64 9.88
C GLY A 147 -4.48 -7.08 8.57
N CYS A 148 -4.09 -5.79 8.58
CA CYS A 148 -3.38 -5.12 7.50
C CYS A 148 -1.96 -4.74 7.93
N ASP A 149 -1.36 -5.51 8.85
CA ASP A 149 -0.13 -5.23 9.59
C ASP A 149 1.14 -5.80 8.91
N GLY A 150 1.02 -6.19 7.64
CA GLY A 150 2.14 -6.45 6.74
C GLY A 150 2.83 -7.81 6.93
N ALA A 151 4.06 -7.91 6.42
CA ALA A 151 4.79 -9.19 6.35
C ALA A 151 5.07 -9.82 7.73
N ARG A 152 5.25 -8.99 8.77
CA ARG A 152 5.45 -9.42 10.15
C ARG A 152 4.17 -9.33 10.98
N SER A 153 3.05 -9.72 10.40
CA SER A 153 1.71 -9.58 10.97
C SER A 153 1.56 -10.29 12.30
N THR A 154 1.27 -9.51 13.34
CA THR A 154 0.87 -10.01 14.67
C THR A 154 -0.48 -10.71 14.60
N ILE A 155 -1.40 -10.19 13.79
CA ILE A 155 -2.74 -10.77 13.61
C ILE A 155 -2.63 -12.16 13.01
N ARG A 156 -1.87 -12.33 11.94
CA ARG A 156 -1.65 -13.66 11.31
C ARG A 156 -1.09 -14.66 12.32
N THR A 157 -0.04 -14.29 13.07
CA THR A 157 0.57 -15.17 14.07
C THR A 157 -0.43 -15.59 15.14
N GLN A 158 -1.27 -14.67 15.63
CA GLN A 158 -2.26 -14.97 16.67
C GLN A 158 -3.47 -15.75 16.13
N MET A 159 -3.68 -15.77 14.82
CA MET A 159 -4.63 -16.68 14.17
C MET A 159 -4.09 -18.11 14.02
N GLY A 160 -2.83 -18.36 14.38
CA GLY A 160 -2.17 -19.65 14.20
C GLY A 160 -1.81 -19.96 12.74
N THR A 161 -1.73 -18.92 11.88
CA THR A 161 -1.36 -19.08 10.46
C THR A 161 0.09 -18.65 10.28
N GLU A 162 0.86 -19.47 9.58
CA GLU A 162 2.27 -19.22 9.28
C GLU A 162 2.47 -18.91 7.80
N LEU A 163 3.64 -18.38 7.47
CA LEU A 163 4.10 -18.23 6.08
C LEU A 163 5.04 -19.37 5.75
N ASP A 164 4.81 -20.03 4.63
CA ASP A 164 5.76 -20.99 4.09
C ASP A 164 7.03 -20.29 3.64
N ASN A 165 8.17 -20.71 4.17
CA ASN A 165 9.45 -20.18 3.76
C ASN A 165 10.01 -21.02 2.60
N LEU A 166 10.03 -20.45 1.39
CA LEU A 166 10.54 -21.09 0.19
C LEU A 166 12.08 -21.12 0.10
N GLY A 167 12.79 -20.67 1.15
CA GLY A 167 14.25 -20.70 1.23
C GLY A 167 14.97 -19.56 0.50
N PHE A 168 14.26 -18.62 -0.10
CA PHE A 168 14.88 -17.46 -0.75
C PHE A 168 15.17 -16.34 0.27
N THR A 169 16.44 -16.19 0.65
CA THR A 169 16.89 -15.23 1.67
C THR A 169 17.87 -14.22 1.10
N GLN A 170 17.51 -13.55 0.02
CA GLN A 170 18.37 -12.56 -0.62
C GLN A 170 18.20 -11.18 -0.01
N LYS A 171 19.31 -10.44 0.08
CA LYS A 171 19.31 -9.05 0.52
C LYS A 171 19.00 -8.14 -0.66
N TRP A 172 18.08 -7.19 -0.46
CA TRP A 172 17.70 -6.16 -1.43
C TRP A 172 18.09 -4.79 -0.91
N VAL A 173 18.58 -3.94 -1.80
CA VAL A 173 18.80 -2.53 -1.53
C VAL A 173 17.80 -1.74 -2.36
N VAL A 174 17.02 -0.88 -1.70
CA VAL A 174 16.13 0.06 -2.37
C VAL A 174 16.65 1.47 -2.09
N VAL A 175 16.80 2.26 -3.13
CA VAL A 175 17.29 3.64 -3.03
C VAL A 175 16.33 4.56 -3.78
N ASP A 176 15.75 5.51 -3.07
CA ASP A 176 14.94 6.57 -3.65
C ASP A 176 15.77 7.84 -3.77
N LEU A 177 15.80 8.43 -4.96
CA LEU A 177 16.58 9.63 -5.26
C LEU A 177 15.66 10.78 -5.64
N ILE A 178 15.95 11.96 -5.09
CA ILE A 178 15.26 13.20 -5.46
C ILE A 178 16.15 13.94 -6.45
N LEU A 179 15.62 14.20 -7.63
CA LEU A 179 16.32 14.97 -8.65
C LEU A 179 16.38 16.46 -8.25
N LYS A 180 17.58 17.01 -8.20
CA LYS A 180 17.77 18.46 -7.97
C LYS A 180 17.35 19.30 -9.17
N LYS A 181 17.44 18.75 -10.37
CA LYS A 181 17.04 19.38 -11.64
C LYS A 181 16.38 18.34 -12.52
N LYS A 182 15.45 18.76 -13.38
CA LYS A 182 14.90 17.89 -14.41
C LYS A 182 16.04 17.37 -15.29
N LYS A 183 16.00 16.07 -15.60
CA LYS A 183 16.94 15.40 -16.51
C LYS A 183 16.14 14.73 -17.61
N ASP A 184 16.29 15.21 -18.83
CA ASP A 184 15.56 14.68 -20.00
C ASP A 184 16.17 13.36 -20.49
N GLU A 185 17.39 13.01 -20.04
CA GLU A 185 18.07 11.74 -20.35
C GLU A 185 17.50 10.54 -19.56
N LEU A 186 16.66 10.78 -18.54
CA LEU A 186 16.06 9.68 -17.80
C LEU A 186 15.04 8.95 -18.67
N PRO A 187 15.07 7.60 -18.67
CA PRO A 187 14.17 6.82 -19.48
C PRO A 187 12.72 7.03 -19.03
N ASP A 188 11.81 7.10 -20.00
CA ASP A 188 10.36 7.21 -19.76
C ASP A 188 9.72 5.89 -19.33
N ARG A 189 10.46 4.77 -19.44
CA ARG A 189 10.08 3.42 -19.00
C ARG A 189 11.02 2.90 -17.93
N THR A 190 10.58 1.93 -17.14
CA THR A 190 11.48 1.19 -16.24
C THR A 190 12.54 0.47 -17.04
N ILE A 191 13.79 0.53 -16.60
CA ILE A 191 14.86 -0.31 -17.13
C ILE A 191 15.30 -1.25 -16.02
N GLN A 192 15.28 -2.53 -16.29
CA GLN A 192 15.77 -3.58 -15.40
C GLN A 192 17.03 -4.20 -16.00
N TYR A 193 18.15 -3.99 -15.34
CA TYR A 193 19.42 -4.65 -15.69
C TYR A 193 19.44 -6.05 -15.09
N SER A 194 19.61 -7.05 -15.94
CA SER A 194 19.67 -8.47 -15.56
C SER A 194 21.08 -9.00 -15.78
N ASN A 195 21.74 -9.40 -14.70
CA ASN A 195 23.08 -9.97 -14.76
C ASN A 195 23.05 -11.44 -14.31
N PRO A 196 23.15 -12.41 -15.23
CA PRO A 196 23.11 -13.84 -14.88
C PRO A 196 24.37 -14.35 -14.15
N LYS A 197 25.40 -13.53 -14.05
CA LYS A 197 26.67 -13.89 -13.39
C LYS A 197 26.73 -13.48 -11.92
N ARG A 198 25.59 -13.06 -11.35
CA ARG A 198 25.51 -12.67 -9.92
C ARG A 198 24.57 -13.60 -9.17
#